data_ee954da87983506faa6b85609f0b2e60
#
_entry.id   ee954da87983506faa6b85609f0b2e60
#
_cell.length_a   1.000
_cell.length_b   1.000
_cell.length_c   1.000
_cell.angle_alpha   90.00
_cell.angle_beta   90.00
_cell.angle_gamma   90.00
#
_symmetry.space_group_name_H-M   'P 1'
#
loop_
_entity.id
_entity.type
_entity.pdbx_description
1 polymer ?
#
loop_
_entity_poly.entity_id
_entity_poly.type
_entity_poly.pdbx_seq_one_letter_code
_entity_poly.pdbx_strand_id
1 'polypeptide(L)'
;LISSMKIEVLTLFIIFVPIIGSLTIPLAGLISKKVRSIWAVFIGLATALFSLLLIPFAINGGEHVFKKTLTMGLDFILVTDALSVFMSIVSSSIGALIVIYSIGYVSDDECQNEYYLMVLLFIGAMMGLAYSANLIFIYLFWEICAICCWRLIGFYRKKDHIIKADKAFLVTFFGAVIMLLGFI
;
A
#
# COMPACT_ATOMS: atom_id res chain seq x y z
N LEU A 1 -9.56 24.69 10.96
CA LEU A 1 -9.21 23.67 11.97
C LEU A 1 -10.00 22.38 11.78
N ILE A 2 -11.34 22.39 11.73
CA ILE A 2 -12.17 21.18 11.56
C ILE A 2 -11.96 20.54 10.17
N SER A 3 -11.71 21.34 9.14
CA SER A 3 -11.45 20.84 7.78
C SER A 3 -10.06 20.21 7.67
N SER A 4 -9.02 20.80 8.24
CA SER A 4 -7.65 20.27 8.24
C SER A 4 -7.55 18.95 9.00
N MET A 5 -8.16 18.85 10.17
CA MET A 5 -8.19 17.62 10.98
C MET A 5 -8.90 16.47 10.25
N LYS A 6 -9.94 16.76 9.44
CA LYS A 6 -10.58 15.73 8.59
C LYS A 6 -9.66 15.22 7.50
N ILE A 7 -8.85 16.09 6.89
CA ILE A 7 -7.91 15.73 5.82
C ILE A 7 -6.78 14.86 6.39
N GLU A 8 -6.22 15.24 7.55
CA GLU A 8 -5.22 14.42 8.24
C GLU A 8 -5.71 13.01 8.53
N VAL A 9 -6.90 12.90 9.10
CA VAL A 9 -7.52 11.61 9.44
C VAL A 9 -7.77 10.78 8.18
N LEU A 10 -8.27 11.38 7.09
CA LEU A 10 -8.48 10.69 5.83
C LEU A 10 -7.17 10.18 5.23
N THR A 11 -6.13 11.00 5.19
CA THR A 11 -4.81 10.60 4.68
C THR A 11 -4.22 9.45 5.49
N LEU A 12 -4.33 9.49 6.81
CA LEU A 12 -3.91 8.37 7.67
C LEU A 12 -4.74 7.11 7.41
N PHE A 13 -6.05 7.22 7.22
CA PHE A 13 -6.89 6.05 6.89
C PHE A 13 -6.53 5.45 5.53
N ILE A 14 -6.25 6.26 4.51
CA ILE A 14 -5.83 5.77 3.19
C ILE A 14 -4.56 4.91 3.28
N ILE A 15 -3.62 5.27 4.15
CA ILE A 15 -2.36 4.55 4.31
C ILE A 15 -2.54 3.33 5.24
N PHE A 16 -3.13 3.52 6.41
CA PHE A 16 -3.11 2.50 7.46
C PHE A 16 -4.24 1.48 7.35
N VAL A 17 -5.39 1.80 6.76
CA VAL A 17 -6.49 0.83 6.57
C VAL A 17 -6.03 -0.38 5.74
N PRO A 18 -5.40 -0.25 4.57
CA PRO A 18 -4.94 -1.40 3.83
C PRO A 18 -3.77 -2.12 4.51
N ILE A 19 -2.86 -1.42 5.21
CA ILE A 19 -1.75 -2.04 5.95
C ILE A 19 -2.27 -2.87 7.12
N ILE A 20 -3.08 -2.29 8.00
CA ILE A 20 -3.66 -3.01 9.14
C ILE A 20 -4.62 -4.09 8.64
N GLY A 21 -5.41 -3.77 7.63
CA GLY A 21 -6.30 -4.71 6.98
C GLY A 21 -5.59 -5.92 6.42
N SER A 22 -4.41 -5.75 5.82
CA SER A 22 -3.60 -6.88 5.32
C SER A 22 -3.21 -7.84 6.44
N LEU A 23 -2.85 -7.33 7.62
CA LEU A 23 -2.49 -8.15 8.78
C LEU A 23 -3.68 -8.93 9.37
N THR A 24 -4.92 -8.47 9.13
CA THR A 24 -6.14 -9.17 9.57
C THR A 24 -6.58 -10.27 8.60
N ILE A 25 -6.03 -10.32 7.38
CA ILE A 25 -6.38 -11.34 6.36
C ILE A 25 -6.16 -12.78 6.84
N PRO A 26 -5.02 -13.15 7.47
CA PRO A 26 -4.84 -14.51 7.97
C PRO A 26 -5.91 -14.90 9.00
N LEU A 27 -6.32 -13.97 9.87
CA LEU A 27 -7.38 -14.20 10.86
C LEU A 27 -8.75 -14.42 10.20
N ALA A 28 -9.10 -13.60 9.21
CA ALA A 28 -10.31 -13.80 8.41
C ALA A 28 -10.29 -15.13 7.64
N GLY A 29 -9.11 -15.57 7.20
CA GLY A 29 -8.89 -16.86 6.54
C GLY A 29 -9.14 -18.07 7.43
N LEU A 30 -8.96 -17.94 8.75
CA LEU A 30 -9.28 -19.01 9.72
C LEU A 30 -10.78 -19.26 9.82
N ILE A 31 -11.60 -18.24 9.56
CA ILE A 31 -13.07 -18.35 9.63
C ILE A 31 -13.61 -19.02 8.36
N SER A 32 -13.29 -18.47 7.18
CA SER A 32 -13.73 -19.01 5.89
C SER A 32 -12.98 -18.35 4.72
N LYS A 33 -12.78 -19.14 3.64
CA LYS A 33 -12.25 -18.61 2.36
C LYS A 33 -13.09 -17.44 1.82
N LYS A 34 -14.42 -17.54 1.92
CA LYS A 34 -15.36 -16.48 1.46
C LYS A 34 -15.23 -15.20 2.30
N VAL A 35 -15.18 -15.34 3.63
CA VAL A 35 -15.06 -14.20 4.55
C VAL A 35 -13.76 -13.43 4.28
N ARG A 36 -12.65 -14.13 4.08
CA ARG A 36 -11.37 -13.52 3.72
C ARG A 36 -11.45 -12.70 2.43
N SER A 37 -11.99 -13.29 1.36
CA SER A 37 -12.08 -12.61 0.05
C SER A 37 -12.99 -11.38 0.11
N ILE A 38 -14.15 -11.49 0.78
CA ILE A 38 -15.06 -10.35 0.99
C ILE A 38 -14.39 -9.27 1.82
N TRP A 39 -13.66 -9.65 2.88
CA TRP A 39 -12.94 -8.72 3.74
C TRP A 39 -11.85 -7.98 2.98
N ALA A 40 -11.07 -8.69 2.14
CA ALA A 40 -10.05 -8.07 1.29
C ALA A 40 -10.65 -7.05 0.31
N VAL A 41 -11.77 -7.39 -0.35
CA VAL A 41 -12.48 -6.48 -1.26
C VAL A 41 -13.00 -5.27 -0.50
N PHE A 42 -13.56 -5.47 0.67
CA PHE A 42 -14.05 -4.37 1.50
C PHE A 42 -12.94 -3.36 1.84
N ILE A 43 -11.75 -3.85 2.23
CA ILE A 43 -10.59 -3.00 2.52
C ILE A 43 -10.12 -2.26 1.27
N GLY A 44 -10.01 -2.95 0.13
CA GLY A 44 -9.61 -2.34 -1.13
C GLY A 44 -10.56 -1.23 -1.59
N LEU A 45 -11.88 -1.50 -1.53
CA LEU A 45 -12.91 -0.51 -1.87
C LEU A 45 -12.96 0.66 -0.88
N ALA A 46 -12.78 0.40 0.43
CA ALA A 46 -12.71 1.45 1.44
C ALA A 46 -11.53 2.38 1.18
N THR A 47 -10.36 1.84 0.85
CA THR A 47 -9.17 2.63 0.51
C THR A 47 -9.41 3.51 -0.73
N ALA A 48 -10.03 2.95 -1.77
CA ALA A 48 -10.39 3.70 -2.98
C ALA A 48 -11.42 4.80 -2.67
N LEU A 49 -12.43 4.51 -1.85
CA LEU A 49 -13.45 5.48 -1.44
C LEU A 49 -12.81 6.64 -0.67
N PHE A 50 -11.94 6.36 0.30
CA PHE A 50 -11.26 7.41 1.06
C PHE A 50 -10.38 8.29 0.16
N SER A 51 -9.71 7.72 -0.83
CA SER A 51 -8.93 8.48 -1.84
C SER A 51 -9.84 9.39 -2.66
N LEU A 52 -11.01 8.92 -3.09
CA LEU A 52 -11.99 9.72 -3.83
C LEU A 52 -12.57 10.88 -3.00
N LEU A 53 -12.71 10.70 -1.68
CA LEU A 53 -13.19 11.78 -0.80
C LEU A 53 -12.22 12.96 -0.69
N LEU A 54 -10.96 12.81 -1.07
CA LEU A 54 -9.98 13.90 -1.12
C LEU A 54 -10.03 14.72 -2.43
N ILE A 55 -10.81 14.30 -3.44
CA ILE A 55 -10.92 15.01 -4.73
C ILE A 55 -11.31 16.49 -4.56
N PRO A 56 -12.35 16.86 -3.79
CA PRO A 56 -12.75 18.26 -3.66
C PRO A 56 -11.64 19.13 -3.06
N PHE A 57 -10.82 18.55 -2.17
CA PHE A 57 -9.68 19.25 -1.58
C PHE A 57 -8.58 19.48 -2.62
N ALA A 58 -8.24 18.48 -3.41
CA ALA A 58 -7.22 18.56 -4.45
C ALA A 58 -7.59 19.56 -5.57
N ILE A 59 -8.86 19.55 -6.03
CA ILE A 59 -9.34 20.47 -7.08
C ILE A 59 -9.28 21.93 -6.63
N ASN A 60 -9.52 22.20 -5.37
CA ASN A 60 -9.44 23.56 -4.80
C ASN A 60 -7.99 24.04 -4.57
N GLY A 61 -6.98 23.30 -5.06
CA GLY A 61 -5.56 23.64 -4.87
C GLY A 61 -5.11 23.56 -3.43
N GLY A 62 -5.79 22.74 -2.62
CA GLY A 62 -5.43 22.55 -1.21
C GLY A 62 -4.10 21.81 -1.07
N GLU A 63 -3.28 22.28 -0.17
CA GLU A 63 -2.06 21.61 0.29
C GLU A 63 -2.12 21.50 1.82
N HIS A 64 -1.87 20.29 2.32
CA HIS A 64 -1.87 20.03 3.74
C HIS A 64 -0.64 19.21 4.13
N VAL A 65 0.13 19.73 5.08
CA VAL A 65 1.32 19.07 5.62
C VAL A 65 1.03 18.59 7.03
N PHE A 66 1.03 17.28 7.21
CA PHE A 66 0.98 16.64 8.51
C PHE A 66 2.40 16.33 8.96
N LYS A 67 2.83 16.88 10.08
CA LYS A 67 4.13 16.61 10.66
C LYS A 67 3.99 16.08 12.08
N LYS A 68 4.58 14.91 12.34
CA LYS A 68 4.68 14.33 13.68
C LYS A 68 6.11 13.87 13.92
N THR A 69 6.78 14.48 14.88
CA THR A 69 8.10 14.05 15.31
C THR A 69 7.99 12.75 16.11
N LEU A 70 8.68 11.71 15.63
CA LEU A 70 8.80 10.45 16.35
C LEU A 70 9.99 10.48 17.30
N THR A 71 10.06 9.48 18.18
CA THR A 71 11.22 9.23 19.03
C THR A 71 12.48 9.13 18.17
N MET A 72 13.60 9.67 18.63
CA MET A 72 14.90 9.74 17.93
C MET A 72 15.04 10.86 16.87
N GLY A 73 14.16 11.87 16.87
CA GLY A 73 14.29 13.01 15.96
C GLY A 73 13.89 12.74 14.51
N LEU A 74 13.26 11.59 14.23
CA LEU A 74 12.70 11.28 12.91
C LEU A 74 11.34 11.98 12.76
N ASP A 75 11.22 12.82 11.75
CA ASP A 75 9.95 13.48 11.44
C ASP A 75 9.15 12.66 10.44
N PHE A 76 7.99 12.16 10.87
CA PHE A 76 6.99 11.58 9.98
C PHE A 76 6.20 12.72 9.34
N ILE A 77 6.48 12.96 8.05
CA ILE A 77 5.88 14.06 7.30
C ILE A 77 5.06 13.47 6.16
N LEU A 78 3.78 13.80 6.13
CA LEU A 78 2.87 13.49 5.04
C LEU A 78 2.41 14.77 4.37
N VAL A 79 2.45 14.80 3.04
CA VAL A 79 1.97 15.92 2.23
C VAL A 79 0.78 15.44 1.41
N THR A 80 -0.33 16.13 1.59
CA THR A 80 -1.55 15.90 0.83
C THR A 80 -1.73 17.07 -0.13
N ASP A 81 -1.35 16.85 -1.38
CA ASP A 81 -1.47 17.79 -2.49
C ASP A 81 -2.23 17.16 -3.68
N ALA A 82 -2.42 17.90 -4.74
CA ALA A 82 -3.14 17.43 -5.93
C ALA A 82 -2.47 16.21 -6.55
N LEU A 83 -1.13 16.14 -6.55
CA LEU A 83 -0.38 15.03 -7.13
C LEU A 83 -0.52 13.76 -6.29
N SER A 84 -0.34 13.85 -4.97
CA SER A 84 -0.46 12.70 -4.06
C SER A 84 -1.89 12.13 -4.08
N VAL A 85 -2.91 13.00 -4.11
CA VAL A 85 -4.31 12.58 -4.23
C VAL A 85 -4.57 11.90 -5.57
N PHE A 86 -4.09 12.46 -6.69
CA PHE A 86 -4.23 11.82 -8.00
C PHE A 86 -3.58 10.43 -8.03
N MET A 87 -2.34 10.30 -7.57
CA MET A 87 -1.62 9.03 -7.51
C MET A 87 -2.32 8.02 -6.61
N SER A 88 -2.87 8.46 -5.48
CA SER A 88 -3.61 7.59 -4.57
C SER A 88 -4.91 7.07 -5.18
N ILE A 89 -5.65 7.91 -5.93
CA ILE A 89 -6.88 7.49 -6.61
C ILE A 89 -6.58 6.43 -7.67
N VAL A 90 -5.57 6.66 -8.51
CA VAL A 90 -5.18 5.70 -9.55
C VAL A 90 -4.76 4.38 -8.93
N SER A 91 -3.84 4.41 -7.97
CA SER A 91 -3.29 3.20 -7.35
C SER A 91 -4.34 2.44 -6.54
N SER A 92 -5.18 3.12 -5.77
CA SER A 92 -6.23 2.45 -4.96
C SER A 92 -7.34 1.87 -5.83
N SER A 93 -7.73 2.56 -6.93
CA SER A 93 -8.75 2.06 -7.86
C SER A 93 -8.28 0.81 -8.58
N ILE A 94 -7.05 0.83 -9.12
CA ILE A 94 -6.45 -0.36 -9.76
C ILE A 94 -6.29 -1.47 -8.74
N GLY A 95 -5.81 -1.16 -7.53
CA GLY A 95 -5.66 -2.13 -6.45
C GLY A 95 -7.00 -2.79 -6.06
N ALA A 96 -8.07 -2.01 -5.93
CA ALA A 96 -9.41 -2.54 -5.67
C ALA A 96 -9.90 -3.47 -6.78
N LEU A 97 -9.70 -3.10 -8.06
CA LEU A 97 -10.03 -3.96 -9.20
C LEU A 97 -9.25 -5.28 -9.18
N ILE A 98 -7.95 -5.24 -8.86
CA ILE A 98 -7.12 -6.44 -8.73
C ILE A 98 -7.68 -7.35 -7.64
N VAL A 99 -8.03 -6.82 -6.46
CA VAL A 99 -8.57 -7.60 -5.34
C VAL A 99 -9.91 -8.24 -5.72
N ILE A 100 -10.79 -7.52 -6.42
CA ILE A 100 -12.07 -8.05 -6.92
C ILE A 100 -11.82 -9.19 -7.93
N TYR A 101 -10.95 -8.96 -8.90
CA TYR A 101 -10.60 -9.97 -9.91
C TYR A 101 -9.99 -11.23 -9.30
N SER A 102 -9.23 -11.08 -8.23
CA SER A 102 -8.56 -12.18 -7.53
C SER A 102 -9.51 -13.18 -6.89
N ILE A 103 -10.78 -12.83 -6.66
CA ILE A 103 -11.80 -13.76 -6.13
C ILE A 103 -11.94 -14.98 -7.03
N GLY A 104 -11.96 -14.78 -8.35
CA GLY A 104 -12.02 -15.88 -9.32
C GLY A 104 -10.66 -16.46 -9.66
N TYR A 105 -9.64 -15.59 -9.75
CA TYR A 105 -8.32 -15.99 -10.24
C TYR A 105 -7.55 -16.90 -9.27
N VAL A 106 -7.63 -16.64 -7.96
CA VAL A 106 -6.87 -17.36 -6.90
C VAL A 106 -7.78 -18.33 -6.12
N SER A 107 -8.98 -18.67 -6.64
CA SER A 107 -10.00 -19.45 -5.91
C SER A 107 -9.52 -20.84 -5.47
N ASP A 108 -8.67 -21.49 -6.25
CA ASP A 108 -8.24 -22.87 -6.05
C ASP A 108 -6.86 -23.01 -5.40
N ASP A 109 -6.15 -21.89 -5.16
CA ASP A 109 -4.81 -21.92 -4.59
C ASP A 109 -4.82 -22.10 -3.07
N GLU A 110 -3.87 -22.87 -2.54
CA GLU A 110 -3.71 -23.12 -1.11
C GLU A 110 -3.21 -21.89 -0.35
N CYS A 111 -2.42 -21.01 -1.00
CA CYS A 111 -1.76 -19.85 -0.39
C CYS A 111 -2.54 -18.54 -0.51
N GLN A 112 -3.87 -18.60 -0.65
CA GLN A 112 -4.71 -17.40 -0.84
C GLN A 112 -4.55 -16.34 0.27
N ASN A 113 -4.34 -16.75 1.53
CA ASN A 113 -4.12 -15.81 2.63
C ASN A 113 -2.91 -14.91 2.38
N GLU A 114 -1.82 -15.53 1.92
CA GLU A 114 -0.59 -14.84 1.60
C GLU A 114 -0.77 -13.88 0.41
N TYR A 115 -1.48 -14.31 -0.61
CA TYR A 115 -1.76 -13.47 -1.77
C TYR A 115 -2.50 -12.18 -1.38
N TYR A 116 -3.65 -12.29 -0.70
CA TYR A 116 -4.43 -11.12 -0.30
C TYR A 116 -3.68 -10.22 0.69
N LEU A 117 -2.89 -10.83 1.60
CA LEU A 117 -2.04 -10.08 2.52
C LEU A 117 -1.04 -9.23 1.73
N MET A 118 -0.31 -9.84 0.77
CA MET A 118 0.71 -9.12 -0.01
C MET A 118 0.12 -8.04 -0.91
N VAL A 119 -1.04 -8.31 -1.55
CA VAL A 119 -1.71 -7.31 -2.40
C VAL A 119 -2.18 -6.10 -1.58
N LEU A 120 -2.84 -6.32 -0.44
CA LEU A 120 -3.31 -5.21 0.40
C LEU A 120 -2.15 -4.45 1.05
N LEU A 121 -1.10 -5.16 1.48
CA LEU A 121 0.11 -4.52 2.01
C LEU A 121 0.79 -3.67 0.95
N PHE A 122 0.85 -4.14 -0.30
CA PHE A 122 1.37 -3.39 -1.43
C PHE A 122 0.57 -2.11 -1.68
N ILE A 123 -0.79 -2.20 -1.69
CA ILE A 123 -1.64 -1.04 -1.85
C ILE A 123 -1.35 -0.01 -0.74
N GLY A 124 -1.28 -0.44 0.51
CA GLY A 124 -0.99 0.45 1.64
C GLY A 124 0.39 1.09 1.58
N ALA A 125 1.41 0.32 1.18
CA ALA A 125 2.76 0.85 1.00
C ALA A 125 2.85 1.86 -0.15
N MET A 126 2.13 1.63 -1.27
CA MET A 126 2.02 2.60 -2.37
C MET A 126 1.33 3.89 -1.92
N MET A 127 0.29 3.80 -1.06
CA MET A 127 -0.31 5.00 -0.46
C MET A 127 0.70 5.73 0.42
N GLY A 128 1.41 5.00 1.29
CA GLY A 128 2.46 5.58 2.14
C GLY A 128 3.55 6.28 1.32
N LEU A 129 3.95 5.70 0.20
CA LEU A 129 4.92 6.29 -0.74
C LEU A 129 4.39 7.59 -1.35
N ALA A 130 3.13 7.61 -1.81
CA ALA A 130 2.53 8.75 -2.50
C ALA A 130 2.36 9.98 -1.60
N TYR A 131 2.12 9.78 -0.31
CA TYR A 131 1.91 10.86 0.65
C TYR A 131 3.17 11.23 1.46
N SER A 132 4.20 10.40 1.49
CA SER A 132 5.39 10.64 2.31
C SER A 132 6.28 11.75 1.72
N ALA A 133 6.71 12.67 2.57
CA ALA A 133 7.65 13.74 2.20
C ALA A 133 9.02 13.61 2.89
N ASN A 134 9.21 12.59 3.73
CA ASN A 134 10.50 12.30 4.34
C ASN A 134 11.18 11.15 3.61
N LEU A 135 12.43 11.35 3.18
CA LEU A 135 13.20 10.38 2.38
C LEU A 135 13.33 9.01 3.06
N ILE A 136 13.46 8.97 4.39
CA ILE A 136 13.57 7.71 5.14
C ILE A 136 12.27 6.91 5.04
N PHE A 137 11.11 7.58 5.18
CA PHE A 137 9.81 6.92 5.07
C PHE A 137 9.48 6.53 3.63
N ILE A 138 9.86 7.34 2.63
CA ILE A 138 9.78 6.99 1.22
C ILE A 138 10.57 5.69 0.97
N TYR A 139 11.79 5.61 1.47
CA TYR A 139 12.62 4.41 1.34
C TYR A 139 11.98 3.19 2.01
N LEU A 140 11.46 3.35 3.24
CA LEU A 140 10.80 2.24 3.95
C LEU A 140 9.57 1.71 3.20
N PHE A 141 8.70 2.59 2.70
CA PHE A 141 7.54 2.18 1.91
C PHE A 141 7.94 1.55 0.58
N TRP A 142 9.01 2.04 -0.05
CA TRP A 142 9.58 1.44 -1.25
C TRP A 142 10.05 0.01 -1.01
N GLU A 143 10.77 -0.25 0.09
CA GLU A 143 11.22 -1.60 0.45
C GLU A 143 10.05 -2.55 0.72
N ILE A 144 9.00 -2.08 1.38
CA ILE A 144 7.78 -2.89 1.59
C ILE A 144 7.17 -3.26 0.23
N CYS A 145 7.08 -2.31 -0.72
CA CYS A 145 6.61 -2.59 -2.07
C CYS A 145 7.49 -3.65 -2.78
N ALA A 146 8.82 -3.54 -2.66
CA ALA A 146 9.75 -4.49 -3.27
C ALA A 146 9.57 -5.92 -2.72
N ILE A 147 9.41 -6.06 -1.41
CA ILE A 147 9.15 -7.36 -0.76
C ILE A 147 7.81 -7.95 -1.23
N CYS A 148 6.75 -7.13 -1.30
CA CYS A 148 5.45 -7.56 -1.80
C CYS A 148 5.54 -8.04 -3.26
N CYS A 149 6.22 -7.30 -4.14
CA CYS A 149 6.44 -7.68 -5.53
C CYS A 149 7.21 -9.01 -5.63
N TRP A 150 8.32 -9.14 -4.90
CA TRP A 150 9.08 -10.38 -4.85
C TRP A 150 8.21 -11.57 -4.51
N ARG A 151 7.39 -11.44 -3.48
CA ARG A 151 6.54 -12.52 -3.01
C ARG A 151 5.42 -12.85 -4.00
N LEU A 152 4.82 -11.85 -4.64
CA LEU A 152 3.78 -12.05 -5.66
C LEU A 152 4.33 -12.67 -6.95
N ILE A 153 5.54 -12.31 -7.41
CA ILE A 153 6.19 -12.93 -8.57
C ILE A 153 6.48 -14.41 -8.30
N GLY A 154 6.97 -14.71 -7.08
CA GLY A 154 7.27 -16.08 -6.64
C GLY A 154 6.06 -16.87 -6.11
N PHE A 155 4.84 -16.36 -6.25
CA PHE A 155 3.62 -16.89 -5.60
C PHE A 155 3.41 -18.40 -5.81
N TYR A 156 3.51 -18.88 -7.05
CA TYR A 156 3.29 -20.30 -7.38
C TYR A 156 4.42 -21.24 -6.92
N ARG A 157 5.49 -20.74 -6.31
CA ARG A 157 6.61 -21.52 -5.74
C ARG A 157 7.25 -22.54 -6.67
N LYS A 158 7.04 -22.43 -7.99
CA LYS A 158 7.75 -23.23 -8.98
C LYS A 158 9.19 -22.73 -9.09
N LYS A 159 10.15 -23.64 -9.30
CA LYS A 159 11.58 -23.32 -9.35
C LYS A 159 11.90 -22.14 -10.28
N ASP A 160 11.30 -22.13 -11.48
CA ASP A 160 11.50 -21.06 -12.46
C ASP A 160 10.92 -19.71 -12.00
N HIS A 161 9.80 -19.71 -11.27
CA HIS A 161 9.18 -18.50 -10.72
C HIS A 161 10.01 -17.93 -9.58
N ILE A 162 10.57 -18.80 -8.71
CA ILE A 162 11.45 -18.39 -7.61
C ILE A 162 12.71 -17.72 -8.17
N ILE A 163 13.37 -18.33 -9.16
CA ILE A 163 14.58 -17.75 -9.78
C ILE A 163 14.29 -16.38 -10.41
N LYS A 164 13.13 -16.22 -11.04
CA LYS A 164 12.71 -14.94 -11.62
C LYS A 164 12.40 -13.89 -10.54
N ALA A 165 11.73 -14.31 -9.47
CA ALA A 165 11.44 -13.45 -8.32
C ALA A 165 12.73 -12.95 -7.65
N ASP A 166 13.69 -13.85 -7.41
CA ASP A 166 14.97 -13.52 -6.79
C ASP A 166 15.79 -12.56 -7.67
N LYS A 167 15.81 -12.78 -8.99
CA LYS A 167 16.46 -11.84 -9.92
C LYS A 167 15.82 -10.45 -9.88
N ALA A 168 14.47 -10.38 -9.93
CA ALA A 168 13.75 -9.12 -9.85
C ALA A 168 14.03 -8.40 -8.52
N PHE A 169 14.01 -9.14 -7.41
CA PHE A 169 14.29 -8.60 -6.09
C PHE A 169 15.73 -8.04 -5.98
N LEU A 170 16.72 -8.80 -6.46
CA LEU A 170 18.11 -8.36 -6.45
C LEU A 170 18.30 -7.04 -7.21
N VAL A 171 17.71 -6.93 -8.41
CA VAL A 171 17.81 -5.69 -9.21
C VAL A 171 17.17 -4.52 -8.48
N THR A 172 15.98 -4.73 -7.89
CA THR A 172 15.27 -3.69 -7.12
C THR A 172 16.04 -3.30 -5.86
N PHE A 173 16.61 -4.28 -5.14
CA PHE A 173 17.40 -4.07 -3.95
C PHE A 173 18.68 -3.26 -4.23
N PHE A 174 19.43 -3.61 -5.29
CA PHE A 174 20.59 -2.82 -5.69
C PHE A 174 20.22 -1.38 -6.06
N GLY A 175 19.11 -1.19 -6.78
CA GLY A 175 18.57 0.14 -7.07
C GLY A 175 18.24 0.93 -5.81
N ALA A 176 17.62 0.29 -4.84
CA ALA A 176 17.27 0.90 -3.56
C ALA A 176 18.51 1.27 -2.72
N VAL A 177 19.55 0.43 -2.72
CA VAL A 177 20.84 0.75 -2.06
C VAL A 177 21.49 1.97 -2.70
N ILE A 178 21.51 2.06 -4.03
CA ILE A 178 22.05 3.23 -4.74
C ILE A 178 21.24 4.49 -4.42
N MET A 179 19.91 4.37 -4.37
CA MET A 179 19.02 5.47 -3.96
C MET A 179 19.33 5.93 -2.53
N LEU A 180 19.52 5.00 -1.60
CA LEU A 180 19.87 5.31 -0.21
C LEU A 180 21.21 6.04 -0.10
N LEU A 181 22.22 5.63 -0.88
CA LEU A 181 23.51 6.34 -0.97
C LEU A 181 23.36 7.76 -1.52
N GLY A 182 22.38 7.99 -2.39
CA GLY A 182 22.08 9.32 -2.91
C GLY A 182 21.34 10.23 -1.92
N PHE A 183 20.79 9.68 -0.84
CA PHE A 183 20.13 10.44 0.24
C PHE A 183 21.09 10.91 1.33
N ILE A 184 22.31 10.36 1.38
CA ILE A 184 23.37 10.72 2.34
C ILE A 184 24.28 11.76 1.72
#